data_fbff78d886a1f56e04ee0bdb7dd4956f
#
_entry.id   fbff78d886a1f56e04ee0bdb7dd4956f
#
_cell.length_a   1.000
_cell.length_b   1.000
_cell.length_c   1.000
_cell.angle_alpha   90.00
_cell.angle_beta   90.00
_cell.angle_gamma   90.00
#
_symmetry.space_group_name_H-M   'P 1'
#
loop_
_entity.id
_entity.type
_entity.pdbx_description
1 polymer ?
#
loop_
_entity_poly.entity_id
_entity_poly.type
_entity_poly.pdbx_seq_one_letter_code
_entity_poly.pdbx_strand_id
1 'polypeptide(L)'
;PDLRSLDEVNAYIKKLRSIMRYLGTCDGNMQEGSLRADVNVSVRKKGSKDFGTRCEIKNVNSIKFMQMAIEYEANRQVDLIEDGQTIDQETRLFDTKKNETRSMRSKEDAHDYRYFPDPDLLPLEVSDDFIENLKSEIPELPDEKKKRFIDKFKLSPYEANILVSDIETSSYFENVIK
;
A
#
# COMPACT_ATOMS: atom_id res chain seq x y z
N PRO A 1 1.81 -11.39 6.47
CA PRO A 1 2.80 -10.34 6.26
C PRO A 1 3.85 -10.79 5.26
N ASP A 2 3.72 -10.24 4.06
CA ASP A 2 4.56 -10.60 2.92
C ASP A 2 5.68 -9.58 2.71
N LEU A 3 5.46 -8.32 3.12
CA LEU A 3 6.44 -7.24 3.00
C LEU A 3 7.49 -7.31 4.13
N ARG A 4 8.77 -7.17 3.75
CA ARG A 4 9.93 -7.34 4.65
C ARG A 4 10.91 -6.17 4.64
N SER A 5 10.73 -5.19 3.75
CA SER A 5 11.62 -4.04 3.64
C SER A 5 10.86 -2.77 3.28
N LEU A 6 11.51 -1.62 3.48
CA LEU A 6 10.97 -0.31 3.09
C LEU A 6 10.82 -0.19 1.56
N ASP A 7 11.73 -0.81 0.81
CA ASP A 7 11.67 -0.81 -0.66
C ASP A 7 10.49 -1.60 -1.19
N GLU A 8 10.18 -2.76 -0.58
CA GLU A 8 8.99 -3.54 -0.92
C GLU A 8 7.71 -2.77 -0.62
N VAL A 9 7.62 -2.09 0.53
CA VAL A 9 6.47 -1.25 0.87
C VAL A 9 6.29 -0.12 -0.15
N ASN A 10 7.39 0.57 -0.49
CA ASN A 10 7.38 1.64 -1.49
C ASN A 10 6.92 1.13 -2.87
N ALA A 11 7.48 0.02 -3.32
CA ALA A 11 7.12 -0.59 -4.60
C ALA A 11 5.65 -1.03 -4.63
N TYR A 12 5.19 -1.68 -3.56
CA TYR A 12 3.81 -2.15 -3.43
C TYR A 12 2.80 -1.00 -3.50
N ILE A 13 2.98 0.04 -2.68
CA ILE A 13 2.02 1.16 -2.64
C ILE A 13 2.03 1.95 -3.95
N LYS A 14 3.21 2.17 -4.54
CA LYS A 14 3.30 2.83 -5.85
C LYS A 14 2.59 2.04 -6.93
N LYS A 15 2.77 0.72 -6.94
CA LYS A 15 2.10 -0.17 -7.90
C LYS A 15 0.59 -0.13 -7.71
N LEU A 16 0.11 -0.30 -6.48
CA LEU A 16 -1.31 -0.26 -6.18
C LEU A 16 -1.94 1.07 -6.60
N ARG A 17 -1.30 2.19 -6.23
CA ARG A 17 -1.75 3.53 -6.61
C ARG A 17 -1.82 3.69 -8.12
N SER A 18 -0.82 3.22 -8.86
CA SER A 18 -0.79 3.29 -10.32
C SER A 18 -1.94 2.49 -10.95
N ILE A 19 -2.18 1.27 -10.47
CA ILE A 19 -3.29 0.44 -10.95
C ILE A 19 -4.64 1.14 -10.72
N MET A 20 -4.88 1.66 -9.51
CA MET A 20 -6.14 2.34 -9.19
C MET A 20 -6.39 3.57 -10.08
N ARG A 21 -5.34 4.33 -10.38
CA ARG A 21 -5.43 5.48 -11.31
C ARG A 21 -5.70 5.03 -12.75
N TYR A 22 -5.07 3.97 -13.21
CA TYR A 22 -5.32 3.42 -14.55
C TYR A 22 -6.74 2.88 -14.72
N LEU A 23 -7.29 2.28 -13.66
CA LEU A 23 -8.68 1.84 -13.63
C LEU A 23 -9.69 2.99 -13.49
N GLY A 24 -9.23 4.20 -13.18
CA GLY A 24 -10.10 5.36 -12.96
C GLY A 24 -10.92 5.29 -11.66
N THR A 25 -10.63 4.36 -10.77
CA THR A 25 -11.38 4.16 -9.52
C THR A 25 -10.94 5.10 -8.41
N CYS A 26 -9.73 5.67 -8.50
CA CYS A 26 -9.15 6.53 -7.48
C CYS A 26 -8.05 7.40 -8.09
N ASP A 27 -7.95 8.66 -7.65
CA ASP A 27 -6.85 9.56 -8.04
C ASP A 27 -5.54 9.24 -7.31
N GLY A 28 -5.62 8.44 -6.24
CA GLY A 28 -4.48 8.02 -5.43
C GLY A 28 -3.88 9.13 -4.57
N ASN A 29 -4.65 10.19 -4.27
CA ASN A 29 -4.18 11.28 -3.43
C ASN A 29 -4.29 10.92 -1.95
N MET A 30 -3.14 10.59 -1.36
CA MET A 30 -3.07 10.22 0.06
C MET A 30 -3.29 11.41 1.00
N GLN A 31 -2.96 12.63 0.57
CA GLN A 31 -3.12 13.83 1.39
C GLN A 31 -4.60 14.21 1.54
N GLU A 32 -5.38 14.00 0.50
CA GLU A 32 -6.83 14.25 0.50
C GLU A 32 -7.66 13.06 0.99
N GLY A 33 -6.98 11.93 1.26
CA GLY A 33 -7.61 10.73 1.81
C GLY A 33 -8.26 9.83 0.76
N SER A 34 -8.06 10.08 -0.54
CA SER A 34 -8.56 9.22 -1.62
C SER A 34 -7.90 7.83 -1.60
N LEU A 35 -6.65 7.75 -1.14
CA LEU A 35 -5.94 6.50 -0.86
C LEU A 35 -5.43 6.54 0.59
N ARG A 36 -5.81 5.56 1.37
CA ARG A 36 -5.39 5.43 2.77
C ARG A 36 -4.62 4.13 2.98
N ALA A 37 -3.67 4.17 3.90
CA ALA A 37 -2.96 3.00 4.34
C ALA A 37 -2.76 3.06 5.85
N ASP A 38 -3.11 1.99 6.53
CA ASP A 38 -2.74 1.73 7.91
C ASP A 38 -1.55 0.77 7.93
N VAL A 39 -0.55 1.10 8.71
CA VAL A 39 0.71 0.35 8.75
C VAL A 39 0.74 -0.50 10.00
N ASN A 40 0.96 -1.80 9.83
CA ASN A 40 1.19 -2.72 10.94
C ASN A 40 2.63 -3.21 10.90
N VAL A 41 3.38 -2.94 11.96
CA VAL A 41 4.79 -3.31 12.09
C VAL A 41 4.98 -4.29 13.25
N SER A 42 5.74 -5.34 13.01
CA SER A 42 6.26 -6.22 14.04
C SER A 42 7.68 -6.66 13.68
N VAL A 43 8.53 -6.83 14.68
CA VAL A 43 9.88 -7.36 14.52
C VAL A 43 10.05 -8.66 15.28
N ARG A 44 10.96 -9.51 14.83
CA ARG A 44 11.30 -10.77 15.48
C ARG A 44 12.77 -11.10 15.30
N LYS A 45 13.34 -11.87 16.20
CA LYS A 45 14.71 -12.38 16.06
C LYS A 45 14.83 -13.24 14.81
N LYS A 46 15.95 -13.13 14.09
CA LYS A 46 16.24 -13.96 12.93
C LYS A 46 16.18 -15.44 13.29
N GLY A 47 15.43 -16.21 12.51
CA GLY A 47 15.22 -17.64 12.74
C GLY A 47 13.99 -18.00 13.59
N SER A 48 13.33 -17.01 14.23
CA SER A 48 12.04 -17.25 14.90
C SER A 48 10.97 -17.57 13.87
N LYS A 49 10.10 -18.57 14.16
CA LYS A 49 8.93 -18.90 13.32
C LYS A 49 7.75 -18.00 13.63
N ASP A 50 7.59 -17.61 14.89
CA ASP A 50 6.48 -16.81 15.35
C ASP A 50 6.70 -15.33 15.02
N PHE A 51 5.64 -14.63 14.67
CA PHE A 51 5.69 -13.18 14.49
C PHE A 51 5.81 -12.48 15.84
N GLY A 52 6.45 -11.31 15.81
CA GLY A 52 6.46 -10.42 16.98
C GLY A 52 5.10 -9.73 17.18
N THR A 53 4.97 -9.07 18.34
CA THR A 53 3.80 -8.23 18.64
C THR A 53 3.73 -7.07 17.68
N ARG A 54 2.56 -6.88 17.05
CA ARG A 54 2.36 -5.80 16.06
C ARG A 54 1.90 -4.51 16.73
N CYS A 55 2.40 -3.39 16.23
CA CYS A 55 1.84 -2.07 16.47
C CYS A 55 1.25 -1.53 15.18
N GLU A 56 0.06 -0.93 15.27
CA GLU A 56 -0.58 -0.23 14.15
C GLU A 56 -0.17 1.23 14.18
N ILE A 57 0.29 1.77 13.05
CA ILE A 57 0.68 3.17 12.93
C ILE A 57 -0.33 3.89 12.05
N LYS A 58 -0.87 4.98 12.57
CA LYS A 58 -1.81 5.88 11.88
C LYS A 58 -1.17 7.21 11.53
N ASN A 59 -1.88 8.02 10.73
CA ASN A 59 -1.44 9.34 10.27
C ASN A 59 -0.27 9.30 9.29
N VAL A 60 -0.27 8.31 8.40
CA VAL A 60 0.73 8.15 7.33
C VAL A 60 0.12 8.54 5.99
N ASN A 61 0.08 9.83 5.71
CA ASN A 61 -0.60 10.41 4.54
C ASN A 61 0.30 10.60 3.31
N SER A 62 1.45 9.94 3.28
CA SER A 62 2.32 9.85 2.10
C SER A 62 3.18 8.59 2.18
N ILE A 63 3.65 8.12 1.01
CA ILE A 63 4.54 6.95 0.93
C ILE A 63 5.85 7.22 1.72
N LYS A 64 6.35 8.44 1.65
CA LYS A 64 7.55 8.86 2.40
C LYS A 64 7.32 8.75 3.91
N PHE A 65 6.22 9.29 4.43
CA PHE A 65 5.90 9.21 5.86
C PHE A 65 5.62 7.78 6.30
N MET A 66 5.06 6.95 5.42
CA MET A 66 4.88 5.53 5.68
C MET A 66 6.23 4.82 5.90
N GLN A 67 7.21 5.04 5.01
CA GLN A 67 8.55 4.47 5.15
C GLN A 67 9.23 4.95 6.43
N MET A 68 9.19 6.26 6.73
CA MET A 68 9.77 6.82 7.94
C MET A 68 9.12 6.27 9.22
N ALA A 69 7.80 6.11 9.20
CA ALA A 69 7.05 5.55 10.33
C ALA A 69 7.40 4.08 10.58
N ILE A 70 7.54 3.29 9.51
CA ILE A 70 7.95 1.87 9.60
C ILE A 70 9.38 1.76 10.14
N GLU A 71 10.30 2.55 9.61
CA GLU A 71 11.70 2.55 10.04
C GLU A 71 11.83 2.90 11.52
N TYR A 72 11.19 3.99 11.94
CA TYR A 72 11.19 4.40 13.34
C TYR A 72 10.61 3.31 14.25
N GLU A 73 9.45 2.79 13.90
CA GLU A 73 8.76 1.80 14.73
C GLU A 73 9.51 0.47 14.79
N ALA A 74 10.11 0.03 13.68
CA ALA A 74 10.92 -1.18 13.65
C ALA A 74 12.15 -1.03 14.57
N ASN A 75 12.85 0.10 14.50
CA ASN A 75 14.00 0.37 15.36
C ASN A 75 13.59 0.44 16.84
N ARG A 76 12.50 1.15 17.17
CA ARG A 76 11.96 1.20 18.53
C ARG A 76 11.66 -0.19 19.09
N GLN A 77 11.06 -1.07 18.28
CA GLN A 77 10.75 -2.44 18.69
C GLN A 77 12.02 -3.27 18.88
N VAL A 78 13.03 -3.07 18.04
CA VAL A 78 14.36 -3.73 18.21
C VAL A 78 14.98 -3.30 19.51
N ASP A 79 15.06 -2.00 19.80
CA ASP A 79 15.64 -1.45 21.02
C ASP A 79 14.96 -2.03 22.27
N LEU A 80 13.63 -2.07 22.30
CA LEU A 80 12.87 -2.66 23.41
C LEU A 80 13.20 -4.14 23.62
N ILE A 81 13.28 -4.92 22.55
CA ILE A 81 13.59 -6.36 22.61
C ILE A 81 15.04 -6.56 23.10
N GLU A 82 15.99 -5.74 22.65
CA GLU A 82 17.39 -5.80 23.07
C GLU A 82 17.57 -5.43 24.53
N ASP A 83 16.77 -4.48 25.03
CA ASP A 83 16.69 -4.10 26.45
C ASP A 83 15.94 -5.13 27.33
N GLY A 84 15.44 -6.22 26.74
CA GLY A 84 14.68 -7.25 27.44
C GLY A 84 13.26 -6.86 27.83
N GLN A 85 12.74 -5.80 27.21
CA GLN A 85 11.37 -5.34 27.41
C GLN A 85 10.40 -6.04 26.45
N THR A 86 9.11 -5.96 26.75
CA THR A 86 8.02 -6.49 25.93
C THR A 86 7.42 -5.37 25.09
N ILE A 87 6.90 -5.76 23.91
CA ILE A 87 6.16 -4.86 23.03
C ILE A 87 4.67 -5.05 23.31
N ASP A 88 3.98 -3.97 23.65
CA ASP A 88 2.53 -3.97 23.80
C ASP A 88 1.85 -3.80 22.43
N GLN A 89 0.75 -4.52 22.22
CA GLN A 89 -0.08 -4.34 21.02
C GLN A 89 -0.89 -3.06 21.17
N GLU A 90 -0.51 -2.04 20.42
CA GLU A 90 -1.12 -0.71 20.53
C GLU A 90 -1.29 -0.05 19.16
N THR A 91 -2.15 0.99 19.13
CA THR A 91 -2.22 1.94 18.01
C THR A 91 -1.33 3.14 18.35
N ARG A 92 -0.46 3.49 17.40
CA ARG A 92 0.48 4.60 17.50
C ARG A 92 0.18 5.64 16.43
N LEU A 93 0.45 6.90 16.72
CA LEU A 93 0.33 8.01 15.77
C LEU A 93 1.73 8.41 15.30
N PHE A 94 1.92 8.54 13.99
CA PHE A 94 3.16 9.10 13.46
C PHE A 94 3.13 10.63 13.51
N ASP A 95 4.12 11.22 14.19
CA ASP A 95 4.34 12.66 14.24
C ASP A 95 5.30 13.07 13.13
N THR A 96 4.77 13.68 12.09
CA THR A 96 5.54 14.07 10.89
C THR A 96 6.54 15.20 11.14
N LYS A 97 6.41 15.94 12.24
CA LYS A 97 7.35 17.02 12.60
C LYS A 97 8.55 16.48 13.34
N LYS A 98 8.32 15.52 14.23
CA LYS A 98 9.39 14.91 15.04
C LYS A 98 9.96 13.64 14.42
N ASN A 99 9.26 13.07 13.41
CA ASN A 99 9.57 11.78 12.77
C ASN A 99 9.60 10.62 13.77
N GLU A 100 8.67 10.60 14.70
CA GLU A 100 8.54 9.57 15.73
C GLU A 100 7.12 9.03 15.82
N THR A 101 6.95 7.82 16.35
CA THR A 101 5.63 7.30 16.70
C THR A 101 5.37 7.54 18.18
N ARG A 102 4.12 7.86 18.54
CA ARG A 102 3.67 7.98 19.93
C ARG A 102 2.43 7.13 20.16
N SER A 103 2.31 6.53 21.33
CA SER A 103 1.13 5.76 21.71
C SER A 103 -0.13 6.62 21.67
N MET A 104 -1.22 6.06 21.14
CA MET A 104 -2.55 6.67 21.17
C MET A 104 -3.45 5.98 22.20
N ARG A 105 -3.51 4.64 22.11
CA ARG A 105 -4.32 3.80 22.98
C ARG A 105 -3.83 2.36 22.91
N SER A 106 -4.00 1.60 23.99
CA SER A 106 -3.87 0.15 23.96
C SER A 106 -5.07 -0.46 23.22
N LYS A 107 -4.85 -1.52 22.47
CA LYS A 107 -5.92 -2.34 21.88
C LYS A 107 -6.21 -3.49 22.84
N GLU A 108 -7.02 -3.23 23.85
CA GLU A 108 -7.68 -4.28 24.60
C GLU A 108 -8.90 -4.70 23.80
N ASP A 109 -8.97 -5.98 23.41
CA ASP A 109 -10.10 -6.64 22.71
C ASP A 109 -10.64 -5.91 21.46
N ALA A 110 -9.91 -5.97 20.36
CA ALA A 110 -10.48 -5.61 19.07
C ALA A 110 -11.40 -6.75 18.60
N HIS A 111 -12.68 -6.68 18.95
CA HIS A 111 -13.69 -7.51 18.31
C HIS A 111 -13.71 -7.21 16.82
N ASP A 112 -13.52 -8.23 15.99
CA ASP A 112 -13.55 -8.08 14.54
C ASP A 112 -15.00 -8.06 14.05
N TYR A 113 -15.61 -6.88 14.12
CA TYR A 113 -17.01 -6.63 13.74
C TYR A 113 -17.23 -6.48 12.22
N ARG A 114 -16.17 -6.60 11.41
CA ARG A 114 -16.23 -6.32 9.96
C ARG A 114 -16.91 -7.41 9.14
N TYR A 115 -17.12 -8.56 9.72
CA TYR A 115 -17.69 -9.72 9.03
C TYR A 115 -19.18 -9.95 9.33
N PHE A 116 -19.83 -9.01 10.01
CA PHE A 116 -21.27 -9.05 10.17
C PHE A 116 -21.92 -8.54 8.88
N PRO A 117 -22.88 -9.30 8.30
CA PRO A 117 -23.75 -8.76 7.26
C PRO A 117 -24.47 -7.54 7.80
N ASP A 118 -24.44 -6.44 7.05
CA ASP A 118 -25.23 -5.28 7.38
C ASP A 118 -26.72 -5.61 7.13
N PRO A 119 -27.62 -5.47 8.13
CA PRO A 119 -29.01 -5.85 7.96
C PRO A 119 -29.76 -5.00 6.93
N ASP A 120 -29.25 -3.83 6.62
CA ASP A 120 -29.84 -2.91 5.65
C ASP A 120 -29.36 -3.15 4.22
N LEU A 121 -28.35 -4.03 4.03
CA LEU A 121 -27.81 -4.36 2.72
C LEU A 121 -28.23 -5.77 2.29
N LEU A 122 -28.79 -5.85 1.09
CA LEU A 122 -29.07 -7.15 0.46
C LEU A 122 -27.75 -7.81 0.00
N PRO A 123 -27.71 -9.16 -0.06
CA PRO A 123 -26.58 -9.87 -0.65
C PRO A 123 -26.33 -9.39 -2.08
N LEU A 124 -25.08 -9.09 -2.39
CA LEU A 124 -24.67 -8.76 -3.75
C LEU A 124 -24.33 -10.05 -4.50
N GLU A 125 -25.12 -10.37 -5.52
CA GLU A 125 -24.85 -11.50 -6.42
C GLU A 125 -24.14 -10.98 -7.67
N VAL A 126 -22.94 -11.48 -7.90
CA VAL A 126 -22.13 -11.15 -9.07
C VAL A 126 -22.07 -12.37 -9.98
N SER A 127 -22.68 -12.28 -11.19
CA SER A 127 -22.67 -13.38 -12.14
C SER A 127 -21.32 -13.52 -12.84
N ASP A 128 -21.02 -14.73 -13.30
CA ASP A 128 -19.80 -14.98 -14.11
C ASP A 128 -19.80 -14.14 -15.41
N ASP A 129 -20.93 -13.95 -16.03
CA ASP A 129 -21.07 -13.11 -17.25
C ASP A 129 -20.71 -11.64 -16.95
N PHE A 130 -21.11 -11.13 -15.79
CA PHE A 130 -20.74 -9.77 -15.37
C PHE A 130 -19.23 -9.66 -15.16
N ILE A 131 -18.60 -10.66 -14.56
CA ILE A 131 -17.15 -10.69 -14.34
C ILE A 131 -16.41 -10.73 -15.69
N GLU A 132 -16.84 -11.57 -16.63
CA GLU A 132 -16.20 -11.68 -17.95
C GLU A 132 -16.37 -10.38 -18.78
N ASN A 133 -17.51 -9.73 -18.69
CA ASN A 133 -17.71 -8.42 -19.30
C ASN A 133 -16.74 -7.38 -18.75
N LEU A 134 -16.62 -7.29 -17.42
CA LEU A 134 -15.67 -6.38 -16.76
C LEU A 134 -14.21 -6.67 -17.15
N LYS A 135 -13.82 -7.94 -17.28
CA LYS A 135 -12.48 -8.30 -17.74
C LYS A 135 -12.18 -7.77 -19.15
N SER A 136 -13.19 -7.74 -20.02
CA SER A 136 -13.03 -7.20 -21.38
C SER A 136 -12.89 -5.67 -21.41
N GLU A 137 -13.38 -4.99 -20.38
CA GLU A 137 -13.33 -3.53 -20.26
C GLU A 137 -12.10 -3.01 -19.51
N ILE A 138 -11.33 -3.90 -18.86
CA ILE A 138 -10.11 -3.49 -18.15
C ILE A 138 -9.13 -2.85 -19.12
N PRO A 139 -8.69 -1.61 -18.87
CA PRO A 139 -7.69 -0.97 -19.72
C PRO A 139 -6.33 -1.66 -19.58
N GLU A 140 -5.46 -1.47 -20.57
CA GLU A 140 -4.09 -1.95 -20.48
C GLU A 140 -3.41 -1.41 -19.22
N LEU A 141 -2.99 -2.30 -18.33
CA LEU A 141 -2.39 -1.96 -17.06
C LEU A 141 -0.92 -1.48 -17.20
N PRO A 142 -0.36 -0.77 -16.20
CA PRO A 142 0.97 -0.16 -16.30
C PRO A 142 2.09 -1.13 -16.70
N ASP A 143 2.07 -2.38 -16.22
CA ASP A 143 3.12 -3.35 -16.54
C ASP A 143 3.07 -3.84 -17.98
N GLU A 144 1.88 -4.12 -18.47
CA GLU A 144 1.66 -4.53 -19.86
C GLU A 144 2.03 -3.39 -20.81
N LYS A 145 1.60 -2.18 -20.49
CA LYS A 145 1.93 -0.98 -21.25
C LYS A 145 3.43 -0.71 -21.25
N LYS A 146 4.11 -0.85 -20.10
CA LYS A 146 5.57 -0.74 -20.01
C LYS A 146 6.26 -1.75 -20.91
N LYS A 147 5.85 -3.01 -20.86
CA LYS A 147 6.40 -4.05 -21.71
C LYS A 147 6.19 -3.71 -23.20
N ARG A 148 4.99 -3.30 -23.56
CA ARG A 148 4.68 -2.88 -24.94
C ARG A 148 5.55 -1.69 -25.39
N PHE A 149 5.79 -0.70 -24.53
CA PHE A 149 6.63 0.45 -24.86
C PHE A 149 8.10 0.04 -25.11
N ILE A 150 8.62 -0.86 -24.31
CA ILE A 150 9.97 -1.42 -24.51
C ILE A 150 10.01 -2.20 -25.83
N ASP A 151 9.08 -3.11 -26.06
CA ASP A 151 9.10 -4.03 -27.19
C ASP A 151 8.83 -3.31 -28.51
N LYS A 152 7.80 -2.45 -28.54
CA LYS A 152 7.33 -1.79 -29.78
C LYS A 152 8.14 -0.55 -30.12
N PHE A 153 8.44 0.30 -29.15
CA PHE A 153 9.09 1.60 -29.37
C PHE A 153 10.59 1.58 -29.03
N LYS A 154 11.12 0.43 -28.62
CA LYS A 154 12.53 0.25 -28.28
C LYS A 154 13.05 1.19 -27.19
N LEU A 155 12.14 1.60 -26.30
CA LEU A 155 12.51 2.41 -25.14
C LEU A 155 13.31 1.60 -24.14
N SER A 156 14.20 2.28 -23.42
CA SER A 156 14.85 1.67 -22.26
C SER A 156 13.83 1.37 -21.14
N PRO A 157 14.09 0.41 -20.25
CA PRO A 157 13.24 0.13 -19.10
C PRO A 157 12.99 1.37 -18.21
N TYR A 158 13.96 2.27 -18.15
CA TYR A 158 13.87 3.51 -17.39
C TYR A 158 12.87 4.49 -18.04
N GLU A 159 13.02 4.78 -19.33
CA GLU A 159 12.13 5.66 -20.09
C GLU A 159 10.69 5.15 -20.08
N ALA A 160 10.50 3.86 -20.36
CA ALA A 160 9.19 3.22 -20.31
C ALA A 160 8.55 3.35 -18.92
N ASN A 161 9.33 3.20 -17.85
CA ASN A 161 8.82 3.34 -16.49
C ASN A 161 8.35 4.76 -16.16
N ILE A 162 9.07 5.78 -16.65
CA ILE A 162 8.66 7.19 -16.48
C ILE A 162 7.36 7.45 -17.22
N LEU A 163 7.26 7.03 -18.47
CA LEU A 163 6.09 7.27 -19.32
C LEU A 163 4.82 6.58 -18.81
N VAL A 164 4.93 5.37 -18.22
CA VAL A 164 3.77 4.66 -17.69
C VAL A 164 3.45 4.99 -16.23
N SER A 165 4.25 5.79 -15.56
CA SER A 165 3.99 6.17 -14.16
C SER A 165 2.74 7.01 -14.00
N ASP A 166 2.34 7.70 -15.07
CA ASP A 166 1.16 8.54 -15.15
C ASP A 166 0.37 8.27 -16.43
N ILE A 167 -0.95 8.08 -16.29
CA ILE A 167 -1.82 7.71 -17.41
C ILE A 167 -1.91 8.80 -18.47
N GLU A 168 -1.92 10.07 -18.06
CA GLU A 168 -2.03 11.22 -18.97
C GLU A 168 -0.75 11.35 -19.80
N THR A 169 0.41 11.25 -19.16
CA THR A 169 1.72 11.25 -19.82
C THR A 169 1.84 10.09 -20.83
N SER A 170 1.40 8.91 -20.41
CA SER A 170 1.39 7.72 -21.27
C SER A 170 0.51 7.90 -22.50
N SER A 171 -0.69 8.44 -22.31
CA SER A 171 -1.65 8.70 -23.40
C SER A 171 -1.14 9.79 -24.35
N TYR A 172 -0.53 10.84 -23.80
CA TYR A 172 0.10 11.88 -24.61
C TYR A 172 1.22 11.32 -25.50
N PHE A 173 2.11 10.53 -24.91
CA PHE A 173 3.19 9.87 -25.65
C PHE A 173 2.63 9.02 -26.82
N GLU A 174 1.62 8.20 -26.56
CA GLU A 174 0.99 7.37 -27.61
C GLU A 174 0.34 8.20 -28.72
N ASN A 175 -0.20 9.37 -28.41
CA ASN A 175 -0.78 10.26 -29.40
C ASN A 175 0.28 10.95 -30.27
N VAL A 176 1.45 11.22 -29.72
CA VAL A 176 2.57 11.87 -30.46
C VAL A 176 3.20 10.90 -31.44
N ILE A 177 3.24 9.60 -31.15
CA ILE A 177 3.92 8.58 -31.97
C ILE A 177 2.98 7.87 -32.95
N LYS A 178 1.70 8.21 -32.99
CA LYS A 178 0.73 7.76 -34.04
C LYS A 178 0.97 8.48 -35.33
#